data_ade4701b87adf9107b09e9aae0be52f9
#
_entry.id   ade4701b87adf9107b09e9aae0be52f9
#
_cell.length_a   1.000
_cell.length_b   1.000
_cell.length_c   1.000
_cell.angle_alpha   90.00
_cell.angle_beta   90.00
_cell.angle_gamma   90.00
#
_symmetry.space_group_name_H-M   'P 1'
#
loop_
_entity.id
_entity.type
_entity.pdbx_description
1 polymer ?
#
loop_
_entity_poly.entity_id
_entity_poly.type
_entity_poly.pdbx_seq_one_letter_code
_entity_poly.pdbx_strand_id
1 'polypeptide(L)'
;GAAFAPGVVTVQTYRKTVQHPEGGIVKEVLVHDGDIVKRGDPLIILDDAQLRFEYEISRGQLVATRAMEAGLRAERDTLSAISVGEIADPDSLRGVEARQGETQVFNALQGSRLGQISVLRERIGQLSQQIKGLESMIAVKVHLEKSYSGEIVELTDL
;
A
#
# COMPACT_ATOMS: atom_id res chain seq x y z
N GLY A 1 -0.43 5.87 -88.93
CA GLY A 1 0.87 6.03 -88.34
C GLY A 1 0.79 5.68 -86.83
N ALA A 2 1.53 4.67 -86.39
CA ALA A 2 1.68 4.32 -84.95
C ALA A 2 2.85 5.11 -84.37
N ALA A 3 2.60 5.92 -83.32
CA ALA A 3 3.65 6.62 -82.60
C ALA A 3 4.18 5.64 -81.46
N PHE A 4 5.48 5.35 -81.53
CA PHE A 4 6.15 4.53 -80.49
C PHE A 4 6.74 5.53 -79.50
N ALA A 5 6.21 5.44 -78.23
CA ALA A 5 6.74 6.19 -77.10
C ALA A 5 7.41 5.24 -76.14
N PRO A 6 8.73 5.34 -75.85
CA PRO A 6 9.36 4.54 -74.82
C PRO A 6 8.90 5.04 -73.45
N GLY A 7 8.33 4.15 -72.61
CA GLY A 7 7.90 4.45 -71.28
C GLY A 7 8.52 3.43 -70.29
N VAL A 8 8.93 3.90 -69.13
CA VAL A 8 9.39 3.03 -68.03
C VAL A 8 8.25 2.92 -67.03
N VAL A 9 7.82 1.70 -66.79
CA VAL A 9 6.83 1.41 -65.74
C VAL A 9 7.54 1.38 -64.39
N THR A 10 7.27 2.37 -63.57
CA THR A 10 7.78 2.39 -62.17
C THR A 10 6.67 2.11 -61.19
N VAL A 11 6.98 1.42 -60.08
CA VAL A 11 6.03 1.17 -58.99
C VAL A 11 5.70 2.50 -58.31
N GLN A 12 4.43 2.73 -58.07
CA GLN A 12 3.91 3.97 -57.44
C GLN A 12 4.28 4.02 -55.92
N THR A 13 4.64 2.88 -55.30
CA THR A 13 4.96 2.81 -53.87
C THR A 13 6.16 1.89 -53.65
N TYR A 14 7.11 2.34 -52.84
CA TYR A 14 8.26 1.52 -52.46
C TYR A 14 7.83 0.37 -51.55
N ARG A 15 8.58 -0.74 -51.55
CA ARG A 15 8.42 -1.83 -50.59
C ARG A 15 8.56 -1.26 -49.18
N LYS A 16 7.57 -1.55 -48.33
CA LYS A 16 7.60 -1.19 -46.90
C LYS A 16 7.86 -2.45 -46.09
N THR A 17 8.91 -2.44 -45.31
CA THR A 17 9.17 -3.51 -44.34
C THR A 17 8.27 -3.30 -43.11
N VAL A 18 7.53 -4.35 -42.73
CA VAL A 18 6.74 -4.36 -41.50
C VAL A 18 7.52 -5.23 -40.51
N GLN A 19 7.90 -4.63 -39.38
CA GLN A 19 8.65 -5.34 -38.34
C GLN A 19 8.16 -4.91 -36.96
N HIS A 20 8.22 -5.84 -36.01
CA HIS A 20 7.95 -5.52 -34.62
C HIS A 20 9.17 -4.84 -34.00
N PRO A 21 9.02 -3.73 -33.23
CA PRO A 21 10.16 -2.99 -32.67
C PRO A 21 11.08 -3.83 -31.76
N GLU A 22 10.50 -4.72 -30.97
CA GLU A 22 11.21 -5.54 -29.97
C GLU A 22 11.48 -6.97 -30.47
N GLY A 23 10.93 -7.35 -31.63
CA GLY A 23 10.96 -8.71 -32.12
C GLY A 23 10.00 -9.66 -31.40
N GLY A 24 10.27 -10.96 -31.47
CA GLY A 24 9.48 -11.98 -30.78
C GLY A 24 9.50 -13.32 -31.52
N ILE A 25 8.98 -14.37 -30.86
CA ILE A 25 8.80 -15.69 -31.44
C ILE A 25 7.48 -15.68 -32.22
N VAL A 26 7.55 -16.05 -33.51
CA VAL A 26 6.36 -16.15 -34.36
C VAL A 26 5.57 -17.39 -33.97
N LYS A 27 4.31 -17.20 -33.58
CA LYS A 27 3.37 -18.29 -33.29
C LYS A 27 2.64 -18.72 -34.55
N GLU A 28 2.22 -17.75 -35.36
CA GLU A 28 1.45 -18.02 -36.57
C GLU A 28 1.66 -16.92 -37.60
N VAL A 29 1.74 -17.30 -38.88
CA VAL A 29 1.76 -16.39 -40.02
C VAL A 29 0.41 -16.47 -40.71
N LEU A 30 -0.32 -15.36 -40.76
CA LEU A 30 -1.71 -15.30 -41.24
C LEU A 30 -1.83 -14.99 -42.72
N VAL A 31 -0.74 -14.61 -43.40
CA VAL A 31 -0.75 -14.15 -44.79
C VAL A 31 0.33 -14.89 -45.62
N HIS A 32 0.10 -15.02 -46.90
CA HIS A 32 1.02 -15.66 -47.85
C HIS A 32 1.44 -14.69 -48.94
N ASP A 33 2.49 -15.05 -49.67
CA ASP A 33 2.92 -14.24 -50.81
C ASP A 33 1.81 -14.13 -51.85
N GLY A 34 1.51 -12.88 -52.20
CA GLY A 34 0.45 -12.55 -53.16
C GLY A 34 -0.88 -12.11 -52.54
N ASP A 35 -1.03 -12.23 -51.20
CA ASP A 35 -2.25 -11.81 -50.52
C ASP A 35 -2.39 -10.28 -50.53
N ILE A 36 -3.63 -9.82 -50.65
CA ILE A 36 -3.97 -8.39 -50.55
C ILE A 36 -4.37 -8.07 -49.13
N VAL A 37 -3.58 -7.24 -48.46
CA VAL A 37 -3.79 -6.84 -47.09
C VAL A 37 -4.16 -5.35 -47.00
N LYS A 38 -5.00 -5.00 -46.05
CA LYS A 38 -5.40 -3.63 -45.73
C LYS A 38 -4.64 -3.13 -44.50
N ARG A 39 -4.65 -1.83 -44.30
CA ARG A 39 -4.08 -1.22 -43.10
C ARG A 39 -4.86 -1.65 -41.88
N GLY A 40 -4.18 -2.30 -40.91
CA GLY A 40 -4.76 -2.81 -39.69
C GLY A 40 -5.02 -4.32 -39.70
N ASP A 41 -4.87 -5.00 -40.86
CA ASP A 41 -4.98 -6.45 -40.90
C ASP A 41 -3.82 -7.11 -40.14
N PRO A 42 -4.06 -8.13 -39.32
CA PRO A 42 -3.00 -8.88 -38.66
C PRO A 42 -2.25 -9.75 -39.68
N LEU A 43 -0.93 -9.63 -39.70
CA LEU A 43 -0.08 -10.40 -40.62
C LEU A 43 0.59 -11.59 -39.94
N ILE A 44 0.98 -11.40 -38.68
CA ILE A 44 1.72 -12.38 -37.88
C ILE A 44 1.18 -12.32 -36.44
N ILE A 45 1.05 -13.45 -35.82
CA ILE A 45 0.79 -13.59 -34.40
C ILE A 45 2.08 -13.99 -33.71
N LEU A 46 2.51 -13.21 -32.71
CA LEU A 46 3.66 -13.54 -31.88
C LEU A 46 3.22 -14.39 -30.67
N ASP A 47 4.12 -15.21 -30.17
CA ASP A 47 3.92 -15.95 -28.90
C ASP A 47 4.01 -14.94 -27.75
N ASP A 48 2.94 -14.81 -27.00
CA ASP A 48 2.79 -13.87 -25.89
C ASP A 48 2.89 -14.56 -24.51
N ALA A 49 3.20 -15.87 -24.45
CA ALA A 49 3.17 -16.63 -23.22
C ALA A 49 4.13 -16.06 -22.15
N GLN A 50 5.35 -15.70 -22.56
CA GLN A 50 6.34 -15.10 -21.66
C GLN A 50 5.89 -13.71 -21.18
N LEU A 51 5.41 -12.86 -22.11
CA LEU A 51 4.95 -11.52 -21.78
C LEU A 51 3.73 -11.53 -20.85
N ARG A 52 2.81 -12.47 -21.06
CA ARG A 52 1.67 -12.69 -20.17
C ARG A 52 2.13 -13.08 -18.77
N PHE A 53 3.11 -13.96 -18.66
CA PHE A 53 3.66 -14.37 -17.38
C PHE A 53 4.31 -13.19 -16.63
N GLU A 54 5.15 -12.42 -17.30
CA GLU A 54 5.78 -11.22 -16.73
C GLU A 54 4.74 -10.14 -16.33
N TYR A 55 3.70 -9.96 -17.17
CA TYR A 55 2.58 -9.08 -16.85
C TYR A 55 1.86 -9.54 -15.57
N GLU A 56 1.56 -10.83 -15.44
CA GLU A 56 0.86 -11.35 -14.25
C GLU A 56 1.70 -11.26 -12.98
N ILE A 57 3.02 -11.43 -13.07
CA ILE A 57 3.93 -11.18 -11.93
C ILE A 57 3.87 -9.70 -11.53
N SER A 58 4.05 -8.80 -12.48
CA SER A 58 4.06 -7.35 -12.24
C SER A 58 2.72 -6.86 -11.69
N ARG A 59 1.62 -7.39 -12.21
CA ARG A 59 0.27 -7.13 -11.71
C ARG A 59 0.10 -7.60 -10.27
N GLY A 60 0.60 -8.80 -9.94
CA GLY A 60 0.56 -9.32 -8.56
C GLY A 60 1.34 -8.44 -7.58
N GLN A 61 2.54 -7.99 -7.98
CA GLN A 61 3.34 -7.06 -7.18
C GLN A 61 2.65 -5.72 -6.97
N LEU A 62 2.01 -5.17 -8.01
CA LEU A 62 1.25 -3.93 -7.89
C LEU A 62 0.10 -4.06 -6.89
N VAL A 63 -0.67 -5.14 -6.96
CA VAL A 63 -1.79 -5.41 -6.04
C VAL A 63 -1.30 -5.48 -4.60
N ALA A 64 -0.24 -6.25 -4.34
CA ALA A 64 0.34 -6.39 -3.00
C ALA A 64 0.86 -5.04 -2.45
N THR A 65 1.57 -4.27 -3.29
CA THR A 65 2.12 -2.97 -2.89
C THR A 65 1.02 -1.96 -2.60
N ARG A 66 -0.06 -1.94 -3.38
CA ARG A 66 -1.22 -1.08 -3.15
C ARG A 66 -1.96 -1.43 -1.86
N ALA A 67 -2.11 -2.72 -1.56
CA ALA A 67 -2.71 -3.17 -0.30
C ALA A 67 -1.88 -2.71 0.90
N MET A 68 -0.56 -2.87 0.85
CA MET A 68 0.37 -2.39 1.87
C MET A 68 0.32 -0.86 2.03
N GLU A 69 0.30 -0.12 0.92
CA GLU A 69 0.15 1.35 0.93
C GLU A 69 -1.14 1.76 1.64
N ALA A 70 -2.27 1.11 1.32
CA ALA A 70 -3.56 1.39 1.93
C ALA A 70 -3.54 1.12 3.45
N GLY A 71 -2.91 0.02 3.89
CA GLY A 71 -2.72 -0.30 5.30
C GLY A 71 -1.90 0.75 6.04
N LEU A 72 -0.75 1.13 5.49
CA LEU A 72 0.13 2.15 6.08
C LEU A 72 -0.52 3.54 6.13
N ARG A 73 -1.31 3.90 5.10
CA ARG A 73 -2.10 5.14 5.12
C ARG A 73 -3.16 5.12 6.21
N ALA A 74 -3.89 4.01 6.35
CA ALA A 74 -4.89 3.86 7.39
C ALA A 74 -4.26 3.97 8.80
N GLU A 75 -3.06 3.43 8.99
CA GLU A 75 -2.33 3.55 10.25
C GLU A 75 -1.87 4.99 10.50
N ARG A 76 -1.25 5.65 9.51
CA ARG A 76 -0.80 7.05 9.60
C ARG A 76 -1.96 7.99 9.95
N ASP A 77 -3.09 7.80 9.28
CA ASP A 77 -4.25 8.68 9.41
C ASP A 77 -5.19 8.25 10.56
N THR A 78 -4.76 7.25 11.35
CA THR A 78 -5.52 6.71 12.50
C THR A 78 -6.94 6.28 12.14
N LEU A 79 -7.13 5.73 10.95
CA LEU A 79 -8.41 5.23 10.49
C LEU A 79 -8.80 3.95 11.22
N SER A 80 -10.09 3.64 11.26
CA SER A 80 -10.61 2.41 11.86
C SER A 80 -10.55 1.20 10.93
N ALA A 81 -10.37 1.43 9.62
CA ALA A 81 -10.33 0.39 8.60
C ALA A 81 -9.52 0.83 7.37
N ILE A 82 -9.06 -0.15 6.59
CA ILE A 82 -8.37 0.08 5.32
C ILE A 82 -9.39 0.43 4.23
N SER A 83 -9.08 1.44 3.39
CA SER A 83 -9.90 1.80 2.24
C SER A 83 -9.71 0.81 1.09
N VAL A 84 -10.77 0.11 0.71
CA VAL A 84 -10.76 -0.90 -0.38
C VAL A 84 -10.52 -0.28 -1.76
N GLY A 85 -10.94 0.98 -1.96
CA GLY A 85 -10.84 1.67 -3.26
C GLY A 85 -9.41 1.99 -3.70
N GLU A 86 -8.43 1.88 -2.80
CA GLU A 86 -7.01 2.14 -3.10
C GLU A 86 -6.27 0.89 -3.58
N ILE A 87 -6.88 -0.31 -3.48
CA ILE A 87 -6.28 -1.57 -3.90
C ILE A 87 -6.58 -1.79 -5.38
N ALA A 88 -5.54 -1.96 -6.19
CA ALA A 88 -5.69 -2.29 -7.60
C ALA A 88 -6.40 -3.63 -7.75
N ASP A 89 -7.45 -3.68 -8.59
CA ASP A 89 -8.22 -4.88 -8.88
C ASP A 89 -8.78 -5.59 -7.61
N PRO A 90 -9.59 -4.90 -6.80
CA PRO A 90 -10.01 -5.37 -5.47
C PRO A 90 -10.87 -6.63 -5.51
N ASP A 91 -11.53 -6.91 -6.63
CA ASP A 91 -12.44 -8.05 -6.81
C ASP A 91 -11.73 -9.29 -7.38
N SER A 92 -10.46 -9.17 -7.79
CA SER A 92 -9.67 -10.32 -8.19
C SER A 92 -9.30 -11.18 -6.97
N LEU A 93 -9.05 -12.48 -7.19
CA LEU A 93 -8.61 -13.39 -6.13
C LEU A 93 -7.39 -12.83 -5.37
N ARG A 94 -6.38 -12.33 -6.12
CA ARG A 94 -5.17 -11.72 -5.56
C ARG A 94 -5.49 -10.43 -4.79
N GLY A 95 -6.43 -9.60 -5.27
CA GLY A 95 -6.87 -8.39 -4.58
C GLY A 95 -7.58 -8.72 -3.27
N VAL A 96 -8.42 -9.75 -3.26
CA VAL A 96 -9.10 -10.24 -2.04
C VAL A 96 -8.09 -10.78 -1.03
N GLU A 97 -7.15 -11.63 -1.45
CA GLU A 97 -6.10 -12.19 -0.58
C GLU A 97 -5.19 -11.08 0.00
N ALA A 98 -4.72 -10.16 -0.84
CA ALA A 98 -3.89 -9.04 -0.41
C ALA A 98 -4.61 -8.16 0.62
N ARG A 99 -5.89 -7.84 0.38
CA ARG A 99 -6.72 -7.09 1.31
C ARG A 99 -6.92 -7.81 2.64
N GLN A 100 -7.22 -9.11 2.60
CA GLN A 100 -7.41 -9.90 3.82
C GLN A 100 -6.12 -9.95 4.65
N GLY A 101 -4.98 -10.22 4.02
CA GLY A 101 -3.68 -10.23 4.69
C GLY A 101 -3.36 -8.90 5.34
N GLU A 102 -3.49 -7.79 4.61
CA GLU A 102 -3.20 -6.45 5.12
C GLU A 102 -4.19 -6.03 6.22
N THR A 103 -5.47 -6.40 6.09
CA THR A 103 -6.47 -6.15 7.14
C THR A 103 -6.13 -6.88 8.44
N GLN A 104 -5.63 -8.11 8.37
CA GLN A 104 -5.19 -8.85 9.55
C GLN A 104 -3.99 -8.18 10.23
N VAL A 105 -2.99 -7.77 9.46
CA VAL A 105 -1.82 -7.03 9.97
C VAL A 105 -2.25 -5.72 10.63
N PHE A 106 -3.07 -4.94 9.95
CA PHE A 106 -3.61 -3.68 10.46
C PHE A 106 -4.37 -3.85 11.77
N ASN A 107 -5.28 -4.82 11.85
CA ASN A 107 -6.05 -5.11 13.06
C ASN A 107 -5.15 -5.57 14.22
N ALA A 108 -4.13 -6.39 13.96
CA ALA A 108 -3.17 -6.82 14.96
C ALA A 108 -2.36 -5.66 15.54
N LEU A 109 -1.86 -4.76 14.67
CA LEU A 109 -1.13 -3.55 15.08
C LEU A 109 -2.03 -2.60 15.88
N GLN A 110 -3.27 -2.38 15.43
CA GLN A 110 -4.23 -1.55 16.14
C GLN A 110 -4.58 -2.13 17.52
N GLY A 111 -4.81 -3.44 17.61
CA GLY A 111 -5.05 -4.12 18.89
C GLY A 111 -3.87 -4.02 19.86
N SER A 112 -2.64 -4.18 19.36
CA SER A 112 -1.42 -4.01 20.15
C SER A 112 -1.29 -2.58 20.70
N ARG A 113 -1.53 -1.56 19.86
CA ARG A 113 -1.49 -0.15 20.26
C ARG A 113 -2.54 0.19 21.31
N LEU A 114 -3.77 -0.28 21.13
CA LEU A 114 -4.83 -0.09 22.12
C LEU A 114 -4.51 -0.77 23.45
N GLY A 115 -3.93 -1.97 23.41
CA GLY A 115 -3.44 -2.66 24.60
C GLY A 115 -2.37 -1.86 25.34
N GLN A 116 -1.38 -1.31 24.63
CA GLN A 116 -0.35 -0.46 25.23
C GLN A 116 -0.94 0.80 25.88
N ILE A 117 -1.89 1.45 25.21
CA ILE A 117 -2.59 2.62 25.75
C ILE A 117 -3.35 2.26 27.03
N SER A 118 -4.01 1.11 27.09
CA SER A 118 -4.72 0.62 28.27
C SER A 118 -3.77 0.43 29.45
N VAL A 119 -2.64 -0.25 29.23
CA VAL A 119 -1.61 -0.45 30.27
C VAL A 119 -1.06 0.87 30.80
N LEU A 120 -0.78 1.84 29.91
CA LEU A 120 -0.31 3.15 30.31
C LEU A 120 -1.36 3.93 31.11
N ARG A 121 -2.63 3.84 30.75
CA ARG A 121 -3.73 4.47 31.53
C ARG A 121 -3.86 3.87 32.93
N GLU A 122 -3.77 2.56 33.05
CA GLU A 122 -3.74 1.90 34.37
C GLU A 122 -2.55 2.38 35.19
N ARG A 123 -1.37 2.47 34.58
CA ARG A 123 -0.17 2.97 35.27
C ARG A 123 -0.33 4.41 35.76
N ILE A 124 -0.91 5.28 34.94
CA ILE A 124 -1.25 6.66 35.33
C ILE A 124 -2.22 6.65 36.51
N GLY A 125 -3.24 5.81 36.49
CA GLY A 125 -4.18 5.64 37.59
C GLY A 125 -3.50 5.21 38.90
N GLN A 126 -2.63 4.21 38.86
CA GLN A 126 -1.85 3.76 40.02
C GLN A 126 -0.95 4.86 40.58
N LEU A 127 -0.21 5.58 39.71
CA LEU A 127 0.64 6.69 40.14
C LEU A 127 -0.17 7.83 40.76
N SER A 128 -1.34 8.13 40.21
CA SER A 128 -2.25 9.14 40.76
C SER A 128 -2.72 8.78 42.17
N GLN A 129 -3.03 7.49 42.46
CA GLN A 129 -3.38 7.03 43.78
C GLN A 129 -2.19 7.07 44.76
N GLN A 130 -0.98 6.74 44.28
CA GLN A 130 0.24 6.89 45.07
C GLN A 130 0.51 8.34 45.48
N ILE A 131 0.33 9.27 44.54
CA ILE A 131 0.48 10.71 44.79
C ILE A 131 -0.52 11.14 45.87
N LYS A 132 -1.80 10.81 45.76
CA LYS A 132 -2.81 11.13 46.78
C LYS A 132 -2.46 10.55 48.16
N GLY A 133 -1.96 9.33 48.18
CA GLY A 133 -1.50 8.71 49.45
C GLY A 133 -0.33 9.49 50.07
N LEU A 134 0.65 9.88 49.28
CA LEU A 134 1.78 10.69 49.75
C LEU A 134 1.36 12.08 50.21
N GLU A 135 0.46 12.74 49.49
CA GLU A 135 -0.11 14.04 49.89
C GLU A 135 -0.84 13.95 51.25
N SER A 136 -1.60 12.89 51.45
CA SER A 136 -2.27 12.61 52.75
C SER A 136 -1.26 12.40 53.87
N MET A 137 -0.19 11.65 53.61
CA MET A 137 0.89 11.45 54.60
C MET A 137 1.62 12.76 54.92
N ILE A 138 1.88 13.62 53.93
CA ILE A 138 2.48 14.96 54.12
C ILE A 138 1.55 15.79 55.00
N ALA A 139 0.26 15.84 54.69
CA ALA A 139 -0.72 16.60 55.50
C ALA A 139 -0.75 16.17 56.97
N VAL A 140 -0.73 14.84 57.22
CA VAL A 140 -0.65 14.31 58.61
C VAL A 140 0.66 14.70 59.29
N LYS A 141 1.81 14.59 58.60
CA LYS A 141 3.11 14.99 59.18
C LYS A 141 3.17 16.51 59.49
N VAL A 142 2.67 17.35 58.64
CA VAL A 142 2.60 18.81 58.85
C VAL A 142 1.71 19.11 60.05
N HIS A 143 0.55 18.42 60.17
CA HIS A 143 -0.31 18.60 61.34
C HIS A 143 0.39 18.16 62.65
N LEU A 144 1.08 17.04 62.63
CA LEU A 144 1.83 16.52 63.78
C LEU A 144 2.97 17.45 64.17
N GLU A 145 3.70 18.01 63.20
CA GLU A 145 4.75 19.02 63.45
C GLU A 145 4.21 20.26 64.11
N LYS A 146 3.07 20.76 63.67
CA LYS A 146 2.40 21.92 64.27
C LYS A 146 1.97 21.61 65.75
N SER A 147 1.43 20.41 66.00
CA SER A 147 1.01 20.00 67.31
C SER A 147 2.21 19.97 68.30
N TYR A 148 3.30 19.31 67.88
CA TYR A 148 4.50 19.25 68.73
C TYR A 148 5.17 20.62 68.90
N SER A 149 5.16 21.48 67.87
CA SER A 149 5.66 22.83 68.02
C SER A 149 4.87 23.64 69.04
N GLY A 150 3.53 23.47 69.07
CA GLY A 150 2.67 24.08 70.08
C GLY A 150 2.97 23.59 71.51
N GLU A 151 3.10 22.27 71.71
CA GLU A 151 3.44 21.71 73.02
C GLU A 151 4.81 22.16 73.53
N ILE A 152 5.83 22.30 72.64
CA ILE A 152 7.16 22.82 73.00
C ILE A 152 7.05 24.26 73.48
N VAL A 153 6.27 25.09 72.85
CA VAL A 153 6.09 26.53 73.24
C VAL A 153 5.43 26.55 74.63
N GLU A 154 4.36 25.81 74.88
CA GLU A 154 3.69 25.77 76.15
C GLU A 154 4.60 25.27 77.29
N LEU A 155 5.51 24.32 77.03
CA LEU A 155 6.48 23.85 78.01
C LEU A 155 7.64 24.82 78.29
N THR A 156 7.90 25.75 77.35
CA THR A 156 9.00 26.72 77.47
C THR A 156 8.54 27.98 78.21
N ASP A 157 7.24 28.25 78.27
CA ASP A 157 6.62 29.37 78.94
C ASP A 157 6.26 29.09 80.44
N LEU A 158 6.51 27.87 80.90
CA LEU A 158 6.41 27.43 82.29
C LEU A 158 7.74 27.50 83.01
#